data_14874f9fa1bfbf3b65bbc89d4cfda376
#
_entry.id   14874f9fa1bfbf3b65bbc89d4cfda376
#
_cell.length_a   1.000
_cell.length_b   1.000
_cell.length_c   1.000
_cell.angle_alpha   90.00
_cell.angle_beta   90.00
_cell.angle_gamma   90.00
#
_symmetry.space_group_name_H-M   'P 1'
#
loop_
_entity.id
_entity.type
_entity.pdbx_description
1 polymer ?
#
loop_
_entity_poly.entity_id
_entity_poly.type
_entity_poly.pdbx_seq_one_letter_code
_entity_poly.pdbx_strand_id
1 'polypeptide(L)'
;MGKSRLKKRTLPVSIKTTFLGLHSLPPEYRERREEFVRQASGPWLESLAAAGLVDAVDAFCENIAFSLAETETFLRAARGLGLPAHLHAGQLSDMGAAELAAKYGALSADHLEFLSASGARALGAAGTVAVLLPGAYFTLRQTTPPPVSMLREAGVPMAVATDSNPGTSPCTSLLLALNMACTLFGLTPEEALAGATRNAARALGLKDEVGTLEVGKRADFALWQINRPAELCYNLGANPCAGAVHRGRLRS
;
A
#
# COMPACT_ATOMS: atom_id res chain seq x y z
N MET A 1 14.92 -0.63 -23.11
CA MET A 1 15.07 -0.43 -21.65
C MET A 1 14.08 0.63 -21.20
N GLY A 2 13.06 0.28 -20.43
CA GLY A 2 11.98 1.20 -20.08
C GLY A 2 12.41 2.33 -19.17
N LYS A 3 11.76 3.49 -19.29
CA LYS A 3 11.99 4.70 -18.49
C LYS A 3 11.95 4.45 -16.98
N SER A 4 11.25 3.40 -16.49
CA SER A 4 11.17 3.06 -15.06
C SER A 4 12.49 2.51 -14.50
N ARG A 5 13.25 1.73 -15.26
CA ARG A 5 14.56 1.21 -14.83
C ARG A 5 15.62 2.31 -14.69
N LEU A 6 15.57 3.35 -15.55
CA LEU A 6 16.45 4.51 -15.44
C LEU A 6 16.14 5.32 -14.16
N LYS A 7 14.86 5.57 -13.86
CA LYS A 7 14.45 6.30 -12.65
C LYS A 7 14.84 5.57 -11.37
N LYS A 8 14.75 4.24 -11.31
CA LYS A 8 15.21 3.45 -10.14
C LYS A 8 16.71 3.64 -9.83
N ARG A 9 17.52 4.00 -10.81
CA ARG A 9 19.00 4.15 -10.65
C ARG A 9 19.45 5.58 -10.39
N THR A 10 18.69 6.58 -10.81
CA THR A 10 19.11 8.00 -10.78
C THR A 10 18.51 8.79 -9.63
N LEU A 11 17.38 8.37 -9.08
CA LEU A 11 16.77 9.04 -7.94
C LEU A 11 17.43 8.63 -6.62
N PRO A 12 17.57 9.55 -5.67
CA PRO A 12 18.13 9.26 -4.34
C PRO A 12 17.12 8.58 -3.41
N VAL A 13 16.29 7.73 -3.97
CA VAL A 13 15.24 6.95 -3.26
C VAL A 13 15.15 5.54 -3.85
N SER A 14 14.68 4.59 -3.07
CA SER A 14 14.34 3.25 -3.55
C SER A 14 12.90 3.25 -4.07
N ILE A 15 12.68 2.71 -5.27
CA ILE A 15 11.36 2.65 -5.89
C ILE A 15 10.97 1.19 -6.07
N LYS A 16 9.77 0.82 -5.61
CA LYS A 16 9.07 -0.40 -5.95
C LYS A 16 8.01 -0.09 -7.01
N THR A 17 7.95 -0.89 -8.04
CA THR A 17 6.99 -0.71 -9.15
C THR A 17 5.92 -1.79 -9.05
N THR A 18 4.66 -1.38 -9.01
CA THR A 18 3.51 -2.28 -8.95
C THR A 18 2.73 -2.21 -10.26
N PHE A 19 2.40 -3.38 -10.83
CA PHE A 19 1.50 -3.45 -11.97
C PHE A 19 0.06 -3.47 -11.49
N LEU A 20 -0.62 -2.35 -11.62
CA LEU A 20 -2.02 -2.14 -11.28
C LEU A 20 -2.91 -2.63 -12.44
N GLY A 21 -2.83 -3.93 -12.75
CA GLY A 21 -3.41 -4.52 -13.96
C GLY A 21 -4.93 -4.56 -13.97
N LEU A 22 -5.53 -4.81 -12.82
CA LEU A 22 -6.98 -4.86 -12.64
C LEU A 22 -7.46 -3.72 -11.73
N HIS A 23 -7.27 -2.47 -12.14
CA HIS A 23 -7.74 -1.30 -11.39
C HIS A 23 -9.06 -0.75 -11.95
N SER A 24 -9.10 -0.51 -13.24
CA SER A 24 -10.31 -0.05 -13.94
C SER A 24 -10.41 -0.70 -15.30
N LEU A 25 -11.62 -1.00 -15.74
CA LEU A 25 -11.86 -1.54 -17.08
C LEU A 25 -11.86 -0.38 -18.09
N PRO A 26 -10.93 -0.36 -19.04
CA PRO A 26 -10.91 0.68 -20.08
C PRO A 26 -12.18 0.67 -20.93
N PRO A 27 -12.66 1.83 -21.40
CA PRO A 27 -13.90 1.90 -22.19
C PRO A 27 -13.93 0.98 -23.41
N GLU A 28 -12.80 0.80 -24.08
CA GLU A 28 -12.64 -0.05 -25.26
C GLU A 28 -12.76 -1.55 -24.96
N TYR A 29 -12.71 -1.94 -23.69
CA TYR A 29 -12.88 -3.33 -23.24
C TYR A 29 -14.23 -3.61 -22.58
N ARG A 30 -15.17 -2.66 -22.56
CA ARG A 30 -16.48 -2.85 -21.90
C ARG A 30 -17.20 -4.12 -22.37
N GLU A 31 -17.21 -4.36 -23.68
CA GLU A 31 -17.81 -5.55 -24.30
C GLU A 31 -16.86 -6.76 -24.38
N ARG A 32 -15.63 -6.61 -23.91
CA ARG A 32 -14.57 -7.62 -23.97
C ARG A 32 -13.86 -7.77 -22.63
N ARG A 33 -14.62 -7.71 -21.54
CA ARG A 33 -14.10 -7.73 -20.16
C ARG A 33 -13.22 -8.96 -19.89
N GLU A 34 -13.67 -10.14 -20.29
CA GLU A 34 -12.91 -11.40 -20.12
C GLU A 34 -11.57 -11.36 -20.87
N GLU A 35 -11.55 -10.76 -22.05
CA GLU A 35 -10.31 -10.57 -22.80
C GLU A 35 -9.34 -9.67 -22.06
N PHE A 36 -9.82 -8.55 -21.48
CA PHE A 36 -9.00 -7.66 -20.68
C PHE A 36 -8.36 -8.39 -19.50
N VAL A 37 -9.16 -9.12 -18.71
CA VAL A 37 -8.68 -9.90 -17.56
C VAL A 37 -7.65 -10.94 -18.01
N ARG A 38 -7.89 -11.64 -19.10
CA ARG A 38 -6.96 -12.61 -19.68
C ARG A 38 -5.64 -11.96 -20.11
N GLN A 39 -5.68 -10.81 -20.76
CA GLN A 39 -4.48 -10.08 -21.19
C GLN A 39 -3.69 -9.56 -19.97
N ALA A 40 -4.36 -8.98 -18.97
CA ALA A 40 -3.73 -8.46 -17.78
C ALA A 40 -3.12 -9.58 -16.91
N SER A 41 -3.79 -10.75 -16.85
CA SER A 41 -3.33 -11.91 -16.07
C SER A 41 -2.33 -12.81 -16.83
N GLY A 42 -2.05 -12.55 -18.09
CA GLY A 42 -1.17 -13.35 -18.94
C GLY A 42 -0.16 -12.48 -19.69
N PRO A 43 -0.32 -12.26 -21.02
CA PRO A 43 0.72 -11.67 -21.86
C PRO A 43 1.30 -10.34 -21.37
N TRP A 44 0.47 -9.45 -20.83
CA TRP A 44 0.97 -8.16 -20.32
C TRP A 44 1.82 -8.34 -19.07
N LEU A 45 1.33 -9.12 -18.11
CA LEU A 45 2.06 -9.38 -16.86
C LEU A 45 3.37 -10.12 -17.12
N GLU A 46 3.35 -11.15 -17.96
CA GLU A 46 4.51 -11.94 -18.37
C GLU A 46 5.58 -11.05 -19.03
N SER A 47 5.16 -10.18 -19.96
CA SER A 47 6.06 -9.24 -20.63
C SER A 47 6.71 -8.25 -19.67
N LEU A 48 5.93 -7.71 -18.71
CA LEU A 48 6.44 -6.79 -17.68
C LEU A 48 7.40 -7.49 -16.71
N ALA A 49 7.07 -8.71 -16.30
CA ALA A 49 7.91 -9.53 -15.43
C ALA A 49 9.23 -9.89 -16.12
N ALA A 50 9.18 -10.38 -17.37
CA ALA A 50 10.36 -10.72 -18.16
C ALA A 50 11.27 -9.51 -18.41
N ALA A 51 10.68 -8.32 -18.58
CA ALA A 51 11.42 -7.08 -18.72
C ALA A 51 11.99 -6.53 -17.38
N GLY A 52 11.63 -7.13 -16.23
CA GLY A 52 12.01 -6.67 -14.88
C GLY A 52 11.47 -5.27 -14.58
N LEU A 53 10.29 -4.94 -15.08
CA LEU A 53 9.64 -3.64 -14.91
C LEU A 53 8.66 -3.62 -13.74
N VAL A 54 8.30 -4.76 -13.19
CA VAL A 54 7.35 -4.95 -12.11
C VAL A 54 8.02 -5.63 -10.92
N ASP A 55 7.78 -5.14 -9.70
CA ASP A 55 8.22 -5.73 -8.45
C ASP A 55 7.05 -6.41 -7.71
N ALA A 56 5.81 -5.98 -7.98
CA ALA A 56 4.57 -6.51 -7.39
C ALA A 56 3.40 -6.28 -8.33
N VAL A 57 2.26 -6.90 -8.04
CA VAL A 57 0.99 -6.65 -8.70
C VAL A 57 -0.03 -6.05 -7.74
N ASP A 58 -1.10 -5.45 -8.29
CA ASP A 58 -2.22 -4.96 -7.50
C ASP A 58 -3.52 -5.03 -8.31
N ALA A 59 -4.64 -5.20 -7.62
CA ALA A 59 -5.96 -5.20 -8.21
C ALA A 59 -6.98 -4.48 -7.31
N PHE A 60 -8.00 -3.89 -7.92
CA PHE A 60 -9.13 -3.29 -7.23
C PHE A 60 -10.30 -4.28 -7.22
N CYS A 61 -10.43 -5.01 -6.11
CA CYS A 61 -11.50 -5.98 -5.89
C CYS A 61 -12.70 -5.28 -5.25
N GLU A 62 -13.60 -4.80 -6.08
CA GLU A 62 -14.77 -4.02 -5.68
C GLU A 62 -15.96 -4.21 -6.62
N ASN A 63 -17.16 -3.91 -6.10
CA ASN A 63 -18.40 -4.03 -6.86
C ASN A 63 -18.43 -3.19 -8.14
N ILE A 64 -17.71 -2.07 -8.15
CA ILE A 64 -17.57 -1.17 -9.31
C ILE A 64 -16.37 -1.49 -10.20
N ALA A 65 -15.51 -2.42 -9.79
CA ALA A 65 -14.26 -2.72 -10.49
C ALA A 65 -14.19 -4.20 -10.87
N PHE A 66 -13.41 -5.02 -10.18
CA PHE A 66 -13.23 -6.43 -10.52
C PHE A 66 -13.77 -7.35 -9.43
N SER A 67 -14.37 -8.47 -9.86
CA SER A 67 -14.91 -9.50 -8.98
C SER A 67 -13.80 -10.31 -8.28
N LEU A 68 -14.16 -11.04 -7.22
CA LEU A 68 -13.27 -11.98 -6.55
C LEU A 68 -12.66 -13.01 -7.52
N ALA A 69 -13.45 -13.55 -8.43
CA ALA A 69 -13.00 -14.58 -9.39
C ALA A 69 -11.97 -14.04 -10.39
N GLU A 70 -12.20 -12.82 -10.91
CA GLU A 70 -11.25 -12.14 -11.80
C GLU A 70 -9.96 -11.79 -11.07
N THR A 71 -10.10 -11.23 -9.86
CA THR A 71 -8.96 -10.90 -8.98
C THR A 71 -8.16 -12.15 -8.62
N GLU A 72 -8.84 -13.25 -8.26
CA GLU A 72 -8.16 -14.51 -7.96
C GLU A 72 -7.38 -15.05 -9.16
N THR A 73 -7.93 -14.94 -10.36
CA THR A 73 -7.23 -15.34 -11.60
C THR A 73 -5.93 -14.55 -11.79
N PHE A 74 -5.99 -13.25 -11.57
CA PHE A 74 -4.82 -12.36 -11.65
C PHE A 74 -3.77 -12.66 -10.57
N LEU A 75 -4.19 -12.83 -9.32
CA LEU A 75 -3.29 -13.18 -8.20
C LEU A 75 -2.62 -14.54 -8.42
N ARG A 76 -3.34 -15.52 -8.96
CA ARG A 76 -2.78 -16.84 -9.30
C ARG A 76 -1.70 -16.73 -10.37
N ALA A 77 -1.93 -15.93 -11.41
CA ALA A 77 -0.93 -15.68 -12.44
C ALA A 77 0.32 -14.99 -11.90
N ALA A 78 0.15 -13.95 -11.08
CA ALA A 78 1.25 -13.26 -10.42
C ALA A 78 2.09 -14.20 -9.54
N ARG A 79 1.42 -15.02 -8.73
CA ARG A 79 2.08 -16.05 -7.89
C ARG A 79 2.87 -17.06 -8.74
N GLY A 80 2.35 -17.46 -9.90
CA GLY A 80 3.06 -18.33 -10.85
C GLY A 80 4.37 -17.73 -11.38
N LEU A 81 4.44 -16.40 -11.43
CA LEU A 81 5.65 -15.66 -11.82
C LEU A 81 6.52 -15.24 -10.62
N GLY A 82 6.18 -15.66 -9.40
CA GLY A 82 6.90 -15.28 -8.19
C GLY A 82 6.75 -13.81 -7.80
N LEU A 83 5.73 -13.11 -8.33
CA LEU A 83 5.46 -11.72 -8.00
C LEU A 83 4.57 -11.62 -6.75
N PRO A 84 4.98 -10.83 -5.73
CA PRO A 84 4.12 -10.52 -4.60
C PRO A 84 2.93 -9.65 -5.03
N ALA A 85 1.90 -9.62 -4.20
CA ALA A 85 0.67 -8.89 -4.47
C ALA A 85 0.34 -7.87 -3.39
N HIS A 86 -0.35 -6.83 -3.79
CA HIS A 86 -1.15 -5.89 -3.01
C HIS A 86 -2.60 -6.03 -3.46
N LEU A 87 -3.55 -5.56 -2.67
CA LEU A 87 -4.95 -5.60 -3.07
C LEU A 87 -5.73 -4.42 -2.46
N HIS A 88 -6.33 -3.59 -3.32
CA HIS A 88 -7.37 -2.66 -2.86
C HIS A 88 -8.58 -3.50 -2.47
N ALA A 89 -8.98 -3.44 -1.21
CA ALA A 89 -9.95 -4.35 -0.62
C ALA A 89 -10.87 -3.61 0.35
N GLY A 90 -12.18 -3.83 0.23
CA GLY A 90 -13.13 -3.30 1.19
C GLY A 90 -13.19 -1.78 1.29
N GLN A 91 -12.93 -1.04 0.21
CA GLN A 91 -13.01 0.42 0.17
C GLN A 91 -14.46 0.90 0.12
N LEU A 92 -15.32 0.22 -0.64
CA LEU A 92 -16.71 0.62 -0.89
C LEU A 92 -17.69 -0.48 -0.45
N SER A 93 -17.25 -1.74 -0.38
CA SER A 93 -18.08 -2.89 -0.03
C SER A 93 -17.23 -4.05 0.51
N ASP A 94 -17.83 -4.90 1.36
CA ASP A 94 -17.20 -6.15 1.76
C ASP A 94 -17.53 -7.25 0.74
N MET A 95 -16.56 -7.56 -0.11
CA MET A 95 -16.64 -8.63 -1.09
C MET A 95 -15.83 -9.88 -0.71
N GLY A 96 -15.23 -9.93 0.49
CA GLY A 96 -14.28 -10.98 0.87
C GLY A 96 -12.87 -10.79 0.27
N ALA A 97 -12.55 -9.58 -0.18
CA ALA A 97 -11.27 -9.26 -0.80
C ALA A 97 -10.10 -9.37 0.20
N ALA A 98 -10.35 -9.07 1.49
CA ALA A 98 -9.35 -9.22 2.54
C ALA A 98 -8.97 -10.68 2.78
N GLU A 99 -9.95 -11.59 2.80
CA GLU A 99 -9.74 -13.04 2.87
C GLU A 99 -8.96 -13.55 1.64
N LEU A 100 -9.27 -13.02 0.46
CA LEU A 100 -8.55 -13.35 -0.77
C LEU A 100 -7.09 -12.89 -0.70
N ALA A 101 -6.83 -11.67 -0.23
CA ALA A 101 -5.48 -11.15 0.00
C ALA A 101 -4.70 -12.08 0.94
N ALA A 102 -5.29 -12.46 2.07
CA ALA A 102 -4.71 -13.38 3.04
C ALA A 102 -4.42 -14.77 2.43
N LYS A 103 -5.37 -15.34 1.68
CA LYS A 103 -5.24 -16.64 0.98
C LYS A 103 -4.05 -16.68 0.03
N TYR A 104 -3.76 -15.58 -0.64
CA TYR A 104 -2.65 -15.49 -1.59
C TYR A 104 -1.35 -14.99 -0.94
N GLY A 105 -1.33 -14.69 0.36
CA GLY A 105 -0.17 -14.16 1.07
C GLY A 105 0.23 -12.78 0.54
N ALA A 106 -0.75 -11.95 0.22
CA ALA A 106 -0.50 -10.58 -0.23
C ALA A 106 0.31 -9.80 0.81
N LEU A 107 1.21 -8.94 0.37
CA LEU A 107 1.99 -8.07 1.24
C LEU A 107 1.10 -7.08 1.98
N SER A 108 0.09 -6.55 1.29
CA SER A 108 -0.90 -5.65 1.88
C SER A 108 -2.31 -5.86 1.35
N ALA A 109 -3.28 -5.40 2.15
CA ALA A 109 -4.64 -5.10 1.77
C ALA A 109 -4.89 -3.62 2.12
N ASP A 110 -5.34 -2.85 1.14
CA ASP A 110 -5.35 -1.40 1.19
C ASP A 110 -6.78 -0.89 1.31
N HIS A 111 -7.01 0.26 1.97
CA HIS A 111 -8.28 0.89 2.33
C HIS A 111 -8.95 0.24 3.55
N LEU A 112 -9.77 -0.80 3.37
CA LEU A 112 -10.38 -1.64 4.42
C LEU A 112 -11.53 -0.97 5.21
N GLU A 113 -12.17 0.07 4.69
CA GLU A 113 -13.28 0.76 5.35
C GLU A 113 -14.46 -0.18 5.65
N PHE A 114 -14.69 -1.17 4.77
CA PHE A 114 -15.77 -2.18 4.92
C PHE A 114 -15.23 -3.57 5.30
N LEU A 115 -14.12 -3.63 6.04
CA LEU A 115 -13.51 -4.89 6.47
C LEU A 115 -14.40 -5.64 7.46
N SER A 116 -14.67 -6.92 7.18
CA SER A 116 -15.35 -7.83 8.11
C SER A 116 -14.43 -8.39 9.20
N ALA A 117 -15.03 -8.91 10.26
CA ALA A 117 -14.29 -9.59 11.34
C ALA A 117 -13.56 -10.85 10.84
N SER A 118 -14.10 -11.55 9.85
CA SER A 118 -13.42 -12.69 9.21
C SER A 118 -12.21 -12.25 8.40
N GLY A 119 -12.35 -11.18 7.64
CA GLY A 119 -11.25 -10.56 6.89
C GLY A 119 -10.12 -10.10 7.80
N ALA A 120 -10.44 -9.41 8.90
CA ALA A 120 -9.43 -8.98 9.86
C ALA A 120 -8.64 -10.17 10.45
N ARG A 121 -9.34 -11.23 10.88
CA ARG A 121 -8.69 -12.45 11.38
C ARG A 121 -7.80 -13.11 10.30
N ALA A 122 -8.28 -13.17 9.07
CA ALA A 122 -7.51 -13.75 7.96
C ALA A 122 -6.23 -12.95 7.69
N LEU A 123 -6.31 -11.61 7.63
CA LEU A 123 -5.15 -10.74 7.46
C LEU A 123 -4.14 -10.91 8.60
N GLY A 124 -4.61 -10.94 9.86
CA GLY A 124 -3.76 -11.15 11.03
C GLY A 124 -3.04 -12.48 10.99
N ALA A 125 -3.76 -13.57 10.70
CA ALA A 125 -3.18 -14.92 10.59
C ALA A 125 -2.15 -15.04 9.44
N ALA A 126 -2.40 -14.38 8.30
CA ALA A 126 -1.49 -14.37 7.16
C ALA A 126 -0.30 -13.41 7.37
N GLY A 127 -0.43 -12.47 8.29
CA GLY A 127 0.53 -11.39 8.49
C GLY A 127 0.54 -10.36 7.35
N THR A 128 -0.55 -10.27 6.60
CA THR A 128 -0.78 -9.23 5.59
C THR A 128 -0.94 -7.88 6.28
N VAL A 129 -0.33 -6.84 5.72
CA VAL A 129 -0.38 -5.48 6.29
C VAL A 129 -1.66 -4.78 5.84
N ALA A 130 -2.37 -4.14 6.76
CA ALA A 130 -3.44 -3.20 6.45
C ALA A 130 -2.83 -1.84 6.10
N VAL A 131 -2.98 -1.36 4.86
CA VAL A 131 -2.53 -0.03 4.47
C VAL A 131 -3.69 0.95 4.53
N LEU A 132 -3.62 1.88 5.46
CA LEU A 132 -4.66 2.88 5.71
C LEU A 132 -4.35 4.15 4.91
N LEU A 133 -5.35 4.68 4.21
CA LEU A 133 -5.23 5.72 3.20
C LEU A 133 -6.09 6.95 3.54
N PRO A 134 -5.74 7.70 4.58
CA PRO A 134 -6.60 8.77 5.09
C PRO A 134 -6.77 9.94 4.10
N GLY A 135 -5.84 10.12 3.16
CA GLY A 135 -5.95 11.13 2.10
C GLY A 135 -7.11 10.83 1.14
N ALA A 136 -7.27 9.57 0.74
CA ALA A 136 -8.38 9.12 -0.09
C ALA A 136 -9.71 9.22 0.68
N TYR A 137 -9.76 8.72 1.90
CA TYR A 137 -10.92 8.83 2.78
C TYR A 137 -11.43 10.28 2.89
N PHE A 138 -10.52 11.22 3.16
CA PHE A 138 -10.86 12.64 3.29
C PHE A 138 -11.35 13.25 1.97
N THR A 139 -10.62 13.02 0.88
CA THR A 139 -10.92 13.62 -0.44
C THR A 139 -12.26 13.11 -0.99
N LEU A 140 -12.54 11.82 -0.81
CA LEU A 140 -13.78 11.18 -1.23
C LEU A 140 -14.95 11.46 -0.26
N ARG A 141 -14.70 12.16 0.86
CA ARG A 141 -15.70 12.43 1.90
C ARG A 141 -16.37 11.15 2.42
N GLN A 142 -15.59 10.10 2.58
CA GLN A 142 -16.10 8.85 3.15
C GLN A 142 -16.53 9.07 4.60
N THR A 143 -17.51 8.30 5.04
CA THR A 143 -18.10 8.42 6.38
C THR A 143 -17.85 7.20 7.26
N THR A 144 -17.45 6.08 6.65
CA THR A 144 -17.10 4.84 7.35
C THR A 144 -15.59 4.74 7.42
N PRO A 145 -14.94 4.96 8.58
CA PRO A 145 -13.50 4.78 8.69
C PRO A 145 -13.13 3.29 8.75
N PRO A 146 -11.89 2.92 8.39
CA PRO A 146 -11.42 1.55 8.57
C PRO A 146 -11.51 1.16 10.05
N PRO A 147 -11.89 -0.11 10.36
CA PRO A 147 -12.17 -0.57 11.72
C PRO A 147 -10.87 -0.85 12.49
N VAL A 148 -10.18 0.20 12.89
CA VAL A 148 -8.85 0.14 13.54
C VAL A 148 -8.84 -0.70 14.82
N SER A 149 -9.92 -0.67 15.64
CA SER A 149 -10.04 -1.53 16.82
C SER A 149 -10.01 -3.02 16.43
N MET A 150 -10.76 -3.39 15.40
CA MET A 150 -10.81 -4.76 14.90
C MET A 150 -9.44 -5.21 14.34
N LEU A 151 -8.73 -4.31 13.66
CA LEU A 151 -7.37 -4.59 13.17
C LEU A 151 -6.38 -4.80 14.33
N ARG A 152 -6.49 -4.01 15.41
CA ARG A 152 -5.69 -4.20 16.64
C ARG A 152 -5.98 -5.55 17.29
N GLU A 153 -7.26 -5.87 17.52
CA GLU A 153 -7.69 -7.13 18.13
C GLU A 153 -7.21 -8.35 17.33
N ALA A 154 -7.21 -8.26 16.01
CA ALA A 154 -6.73 -9.31 15.12
C ALA A 154 -5.19 -9.33 14.96
N GLY A 155 -4.47 -8.41 15.59
CA GLY A 155 -3.01 -8.31 15.49
C GLY A 155 -2.50 -7.95 14.09
N VAL A 156 -3.32 -7.30 13.26
CA VAL A 156 -2.95 -6.89 11.90
C VAL A 156 -1.99 -5.69 11.97
N PRO A 157 -0.79 -5.78 11.38
CA PRO A 157 0.10 -4.63 11.30
C PRO A 157 -0.51 -3.57 10.39
N MET A 158 -0.60 -2.33 10.87
CA MET A 158 -1.16 -1.20 10.12
C MET A 158 -0.05 -0.32 9.55
N ALA A 159 -0.08 -0.05 8.26
CA ALA A 159 0.74 0.96 7.60
C ALA A 159 -0.11 2.18 7.25
N VAL A 160 0.53 3.32 7.05
CA VAL A 160 -0.10 4.57 6.61
C VAL A 160 0.61 5.05 5.35
N ALA A 161 -0.15 5.36 4.32
CA ALA A 161 0.37 5.88 3.06
C ALA A 161 -0.44 7.09 2.57
N THR A 162 0.14 7.83 1.64
CA THR A 162 -0.53 9.01 1.05
C THR A 162 -1.53 8.63 -0.02
N ASP A 163 -1.35 7.48 -0.65
CA ASP A 163 -2.11 7.12 -1.86
C ASP A 163 -2.06 8.23 -2.93
N SER A 164 -0.91 8.90 -3.05
CA SER A 164 -0.81 10.13 -3.83
C SER A 164 -1.14 9.90 -5.31
N ASN A 165 -2.30 10.37 -5.70
CA ASN A 165 -2.81 10.31 -7.06
C ASN A 165 -3.70 11.54 -7.36
N PRO A 166 -3.86 11.94 -8.65
CA PRO A 166 -4.61 13.15 -8.98
C PRO A 166 -6.14 13.01 -8.84
N GLY A 167 -6.67 11.79 -8.75
CA GLY A 167 -8.11 11.53 -8.74
C GLY A 167 -8.72 11.54 -7.34
N THR A 168 -8.22 10.68 -6.48
CA THR A 168 -8.85 10.37 -5.19
C THR A 168 -8.03 10.79 -3.97
N SER A 169 -6.72 11.06 -4.13
CA SER A 169 -5.86 11.47 -3.02
C SER A 169 -4.74 12.40 -3.48
N PRO A 170 -5.01 13.70 -3.70
CA PRO A 170 -3.97 14.66 -4.06
C PRO A 170 -3.07 15.04 -2.87
N CYS A 171 -2.78 14.06 -2.01
CA CYS A 171 -1.97 14.20 -0.80
C CYS A 171 -0.51 13.83 -1.09
N THR A 172 0.40 14.81 -1.01
CA THR A 172 1.84 14.59 -1.23
C THR A 172 2.65 14.59 0.06
N SER A 173 2.02 14.81 1.21
CA SER A 173 2.67 14.88 2.52
C SER A 173 2.35 13.64 3.36
N LEU A 174 3.38 12.82 3.62
CA LEU A 174 3.24 11.69 4.53
C LEU A 174 2.94 12.17 5.97
N LEU A 175 3.52 13.30 6.41
CA LEU A 175 3.23 13.86 7.74
C LEU A 175 1.75 14.24 7.88
N LEU A 176 1.15 14.81 6.84
CA LEU A 176 -0.29 15.08 6.82
C LEU A 176 -1.10 13.76 6.89
N ALA A 177 -0.69 12.74 6.14
CA ALA A 177 -1.35 11.43 6.22
C ALA A 177 -1.25 10.82 7.63
N LEU A 178 -0.12 10.96 8.33
CA LEU A 178 0.02 10.53 9.74
C LEU A 178 -0.92 11.29 10.67
N ASN A 179 -1.01 12.62 10.51
CA ASN A 179 -1.96 13.43 11.28
C ASN A 179 -3.40 12.96 11.05
N MET A 180 -3.78 12.80 9.79
CA MET A 180 -5.14 12.34 9.42
C MET A 180 -5.43 10.92 9.92
N ALA A 181 -4.45 10.01 9.91
CA ALA A 181 -4.60 8.67 10.47
C ALA A 181 -4.89 8.71 11.98
N CYS A 182 -4.22 9.60 12.73
CA CYS A 182 -4.48 9.81 14.13
C CYS A 182 -5.85 10.46 14.37
N THR A 183 -6.20 11.50 13.60
CA THR A 183 -7.40 12.31 13.86
C THR A 183 -8.69 11.69 13.30
N LEU A 184 -8.63 11.04 12.14
CA LEU A 184 -9.80 10.47 11.46
C LEU A 184 -9.99 8.98 11.80
N PHE A 185 -8.90 8.22 11.97
CA PHE A 185 -8.98 6.77 12.18
C PHE A 185 -8.67 6.36 13.63
N GLY A 186 -8.20 7.29 14.48
CA GLY A 186 -7.93 7.00 15.88
C GLY A 186 -6.68 6.14 16.10
N LEU A 187 -5.67 6.25 15.23
CA LEU A 187 -4.35 5.68 15.51
C LEU A 187 -3.67 6.48 16.62
N THR A 188 -2.87 5.79 17.45
CA THR A 188 -1.93 6.49 18.30
C THR A 188 -0.75 7.03 17.48
N PRO A 189 -0.03 8.07 17.94
CA PRO A 189 1.17 8.53 17.25
C PRO A 189 2.21 7.43 17.03
N GLU A 190 2.35 6.50 17.98
CA GLU A 190 3.25 5.35 17.88
C GLU A 190 2.84 4.38 16.76
N GLU A 191 1.53 4.10 16.63
CA GLU A 191 0.98 3.28 15.55
C GLU A 191 1.18 3.96 14.18
N ALA A 192 0.89 5.26 14.09
CA ALA A 192 1.06 6.02 12.86
C ALA A 192 2.54 6.07 12.42
N LEU A 193 3.47 6.33 13.34
CA LEU A 193 4.91 6.30 13.04
C LEU A 193 5.41 4.91 12.69
N ALA A 194 4.96 3.86 13.39
CA ALA A 194 5.22 2.49 12.99
C ALA A 194 4.63 2.18 11.62
N GLY A 195 3.48 2.76 11.31
CA GLY A 195 2.80 2.67 10.02
C GLY A 195 3.59 3.25 8.86
N ALA A 196 4.31 4.35 9.08
CA ALA A 196 5.17 4.97 8.07
C ALA A 196 6.59 4.37 7.99
N THR A 197 6.94 3.48 8.92
CA THR A 197 8.30 2.92 9.03
C THR A 197 8.30 1.40 8.90
N ARG A 198 8.34 0.65 10.00
CA ARG A 198 8.47 -0.81 10.00
C ARG A 198 7.32 -1.53 9.29
N ASN A 199 6.08 -1.04 9.46
CA ASN A 199 4.93 -1.68 8.83
C ASN A 199 4.85 -1.34 7.33
N ALA A 200 5.20 -0.10 6.93
CA ALA A 200 5.34 0.26 5.52
C ALA A 200 6.46 -0.56 4.84
N ALA A 201 7.60 -0.75 5.51
CA ALA A 201 8.67 -1.61 4.99
C ALA A 201 8.19 -3.06 4.79
N ARG A 202 7.37 -3.57 5.73
CA ARG A 202 6.75 -4.91 5.61
C ARG A 202 5.79 -4.96 4.43
N ALA A 203 4.91 -3.96 4.26
CA ALA A 203 3.98 -3.86 3.13
C ALA A 203 4.71 -3.81 1.78
N LEU A 204 5.92 -3.27 1.73
CA LEU A 204 6.74 -3.22 0.52
C LEU A 204 7.64 -4.46 0.32
N GLY A 205 7.57 -5.46 1.21
CA GLY A 205 8.47 -6.62 1.17
C GLY A 205 9.94 -6.28 1.49
N LEU A 206 10.19 -5.21 2.23
CA LEU A 206 11.51 -4.67 2.57
C LEU A 206 11.82 -4.72 4.07
N LYS A 207 11.07 -5.47 4.87
CA LYS A 207 11.18 -5.52 6.34
C LYS A 207 12.59 -5.86 6.85
N ASP A 208 13.32 -6.66 6.08
CA ASP A 208 14.67 -7.12 6.44
C ASP A 208 15.77 -6.14 5.98
N GLU A 209 15.40 -5.14 5.16
CA GLU A 209 16.33 -4.15 4.62
C GLU A 209 16.21 -2.77 5.26
N VAL A 210 14.98 -2.32 5.56
CA VAL A 210 14.68 -0.95 6.05
C VAL A 210 13.50 -0.97 7.04
N GLY A 211 13.14 0.22 7.54
CA GLY A 211 11.96 0.44 8.39
C GLY A 211 12.26 0.46 9.89
N THR A 212 13.44 0.01 10.29
CA THR A 212 13.95 0.07 11.67
C THR A 212 15.43 0.40 11.68
N LEU A 213 15.92 0.96 12.78
CA LEU A 213 17.35 1.22 13.01
C LEU A 213 17.96 0.01 13.71
N GLU A 214 18.36 -0.98 12.93
CA GLU A 214 18.96 -2.24 13.39
C GLU A 214 20.28 -2.51 12.66
N VAL A 215 21.21 -3.19 13.35
CA VAL A 215 22.46 -3.62 12.74
C VAL A 215 22.18 -4.56 11.56
N GLY A 216 22.83 -4.31 10.43
CA GLY A 216 22.64 -5.07 9.19
C GLY A 216 21.62 -4.48 8.22
N LYS A 217 20.75 -3.59 8.66
CA LYS A 217 19.83 -2.86 7.76
C LYS A 217 20.50 -1.64 7.12
N ARG A 218 19.93 -1.19 6.02
CA ARG A 218 20.38 0.01 5.34
C ARG A 218 20.19 1.24 6.24
N ALA A 219 21.18 2.12 6.25
CA ALA A 219 21.07 3.41 6.93
C ALA A 219 20.20 4.38 6.10
N ASP A 220 18.88 4.19 6.18
CA ASP A 220 17.85 5.03 5.59
C ASP A 220 17.04 5.64 6.74
N PHE A 221 17.21 6.93 7.02
CA PHE A 221 16.48 7.63 8.09
C PHE A 221 16.36 9.11 7.83
N ALA A 222 15.40 9.78 8.49
CA ALA A 222 15.19 11.21 8.47
C ALA A 222 15.57 11.82 9.83
N LEU A 223 16.10 13.04 9.78
CA LEU A 223 16.41 13.85 10.95
C LEU A 223 15.34 14.94 11.09
N TRP A 224 14.83 15.13 12.30
CA TRP A 224 13.71 16.00 12.59
C TRP A 224 14.03 17.04 13.66
N GLN A 225 13.59 18.27 13.47
CA GLN A 225 13.63 19.34 14.48
C GLN A 225 12.36 19.29 15.35
N ILE A 226 12.31 18.34 16.27
CA ILE A 226 11.18 18.09 17.17
C ILE A 226 11.70 17.75 18.56
N ASN A 227 10.87 17.95 19.59
CA ASN A 227 11.16 17.54 20.95
C ASN A 227 10.61 16.14 21.27
N ARG A 228 9.51 15.73 20.63
CA ARG A 228 8.85 14.45 20.83
C ARG A 228 8.41 13.83 19.50
N PRO A 229 8.54 12.52 19.30
CA PRO A 229 8.12 11.87 18.05
C PRO A 229 6.66 12.14 17.66
N ALA A 230 5.75 12.28 18.63
CA ALA A 230 4.33 12.56 18.41
C ALA A 230 4.07 13.89 17.66
N GLU A 231 5.00 14.84 17.69
CA GLU A 231 4.87 16.11 16.95
C GLU A 231 4.79 15.91 15.44
N LEU A 232 5.36 14.81 14.92
CA LEU A 232 5.25 14.45 13.50
C LEU A 232 3.82 14.08 13.07
N CYS A 233 2.99 13.69 14.05
CA CYS A 233 1.58 13.35 13.81
C CYS A 233 0.62 14.48 14.21
N TYR A 234 1.12 15.55 14.85
CA TYR A 234 0.30 16.59 15.43
C TYR A 234 0.14 17.80 14.51
N ASN A 235 1.24 18.32 13.99
CA ASN A 235 1.25 19.59 13.26
C ASN A 235 0.69 19.44 11.84
N LEU A 236 -0.34 20.24 11.51
CA LEU A 236 -0.89 20.34 10.16
C LEU A 236 -0.01 21.22 9.27
N GLY A 237 0.45 20.68 8.15
CA GLY A 237 1.17 21.45 7.13
C GLY A 237 2.63 21.80 7.47
N ALA A 238 3.08 21.58 8.70
CA ALA A 238 4.49 21.78 9.03
C ALA A 238 5.36 20.63 8.55
N ASN A 239 6.59 20.93 8.14
CA ASN A 239 7.59 19.92 7.81
C ASN A 239 8.89 20.23 8.57
N PRO A 240 9.09 19.65 9.76
CA PRO A 240 10.26 19.86 10.58
C PRO A 240 11.47 19.00 10.15
N CYS A 241 11.50 18.49 8.91
CA CYS A 241 12.62 17.69 8.42
C CYS A 241 13.88 18.53 8.31
N ALA A 242 14.92 18.14 9.07
CA ALA A 242 16.23 18.79 9.04
C ALA A 242 17.20 18.13 8.06
N GLY A 243 16.91 16.90 7.64
CA GLY A 243 17.73 16.18 6.69
C GLY A 243 17.30 14.73 6.52
N ALA A 244 17.79 14.08 5.49
CA ALA A 244 17.54 12.68 5.23
C ALA A 244 18.84 11.95 4.88
N VAL A 245 18.96 10.71 5.33
CA VAL A 245 20.05 9.81 4.97
C VAL A 245 19.47 8.68 4.15
N HIS A 246 20.06 8.43 2.98
CA HIS A 246 19.70 7.32 2.11
C HIS A 246 20.96 6.50 1.80
N ARG A 247 20.94 5.22 2.15
CA ARG A 247 22.08 4.29 2.01
C ARG A 247 23.37 4.84 2.64
N GLY A 248 23.24 5.40 3.86
CA GLY A 248 24.34 5.97 4.62
C GLY A 248 24.87 7.31 4.10
N ARG A 249 24.23 7.95 3.14
CA ARG A 249 24.62 9.25 2.58
C ARG A 249 23.59 10.32 2.90
N LEU A 250 24.03 11.40 3.51
CA LEU A 250 23.20 12.57 3.76
C LEU A 250 22.68 13.13 2.44
N ARG A 251 21.41 13.50 2.42
CA ARG A 251 20.74 14.19 1.31
C ARG A 251 20.37 15.59 1.75
N SER A 252 20.81 16.54 1.00
CA SER A 252 20.40 17.95 1.10
C SER A 252 19.13 18.21 0.31
#